data_d7f4b57b5ab219e8475bf113aa24b602
#
_entry.id   d7f4b57b5ab219e8475bf113aa24b602
#
_cell.length_a   1.000
_cell.length_b   1.000
_cell.length_c   1.000
_cell.angle_alpha   90.00
_cell.angle_beta   90.00
_cell.angle_gamma   90.00
#
_symmetry.space_group_name_H-M   'P 1'
#
loop_
_entity.id
_entity.type
_entity.pdbx_description
1 polymer ?
#
loop_
_entity_poly.entity_id
_entity_poly.type
_entity_poly.pdbx_seq_one_letter_code
_entity_poly.pdbx_strand_id
1 'polypeptide(L)'
;AAIAIGTQQATNALFLYWILFTITNFGAFGMLWLNRGKEFKDYESPYTFVKFSGLAQISPFTASILALFLFALSGLPPFALFWGKMYLISSAVNSGHIALAIIMVLNSVIAAYYYLRPISYMFLRDVEQGANTEFMQNATTPTKSIVGFAVYLTIIAVLLIDPLLNIISTLVSNSGF
;
A
#
# COMPACT_ATOMS: atom_id res chain seq x y z
N ALA A 1 6.92 -10.63 13.94
CA ALA A 1 6.90 -11.98 13.33
C ALA A 1 8.31 -12.43 12.98
N ALA A 2 9.00 -11.82 12.01
CA ALA A 2 10.31 -12.29 11.53
C ALA A 2 11.37 -12.48 12.62
N ILE A 3 11.49 -11.52 13.56
CA ILE A 3 12.41 -11.61 14.70
C ILE A 3 12.06 -12.80 15.62
N ALA A 4 10.77 -13.08 15.83
CA ALA A 4 10.34 -14.21 16.65
C ALA A 4 10.58 -15.57 15.96
N ILE A 5 10.60 -15.59 14.63
CA ILE A 5 10.88 -16.81 13.85
C ILE A 5 12.38 -17.11 13.82
N GLY A 6 13.24 -16.08 13.77
CA GLY A 6 14.69 -16.20 13.86
C GLY A 6 15.38 -16.95 12.71
N THR A 7 14.72 -17.09 11.56
CA THR A 7 15.29 -17.75 10.38
C THR A 7 15.72 -16.74 9.33
N GLN A 8 16.77 -17.05 8.58
CA GLN A 8 17.23 -16.24 7.45
C GLN A 8 16.10 -16.01 6.42
N GLN A 9 15.27 -17.03 6.17
CA GLN A 9 14.11 -16.90 5.30
C GLN A 9 13.12 -15.86 5.80
N ALA A 10 12.85 -15.81 7.11
CA ALA A 10 11.95 -14.80 7.70
C ALA A 10 12.55 -13.40 7.62
N THR A 11 13.86 -13.27 7.79
CA THR A 11 14.58 -11.99 7.67
C THR A 11 14.53 -11.48 6.23
N ASN A 12 14.79 -12.32 5.24
CA ASN A 12 14.69 -11.97 3.83
C ASN A 12 13.27 -11.53 3.45
N ALA A 13 12.25 -12.25 3.91
CA ALA A 13 10.85 -11.94 3.68
C ALA A 13 10.45 -10.60 4.35
N LEU A 14 10.99 -10.28 5.53
CA LEU A 14 10.77 -9.03 6.23
C LEU A 14 11.30 -7.84 5.42
N PHE A 15 12.56 -7.91 4.96
CA PHE A 15 13.16 -6.82 4.17
C PHE A 15 12.45 -6.64 2.84
N LEU A 16 12.09 -7.72 2.15
CA LEU A 16 11.29 -7.64 0.94
C LEU A 16 9.96 -6.92 1.19
N TYR A 17 9.22 -7.36 2.22
CA TYR A 17 7.95 -6.75 2.58
C TYR A 17 8.11 -5.25 2.93
N TRP A 18 9.14 -4.89 3.69
CA TRP A 18 9.39 -3.49 4.07
C TRP A 18 9.69 -2.59 2.87
N ILE A 19 10.51 -3.03 1.93
CA ILE A 19 10.83 -2.27 0.72
C ILE A 19 9.54 -2.03 -0.08
N LEU A 20 8.78 -3.09 -0.36
CA LEU A 20 7.54 -3.01 -1.13
C LEU A 20 6.49 -2.15 -0.43
N PHE A 21 6.35 -2.31 0.88
CA PHE A 21 5.42 -1.54 1.70
C PHE A 21 5.79 -0.04 1.74
N THR A 22 7.07 0.29 1.86
CA THR A 22 7.54 1.68 1.88
C THR A 22 7.25 2.38 0.55
N ILE A 23 7.55 1.75 -0.58
CA ILE A 23 7.30 2.32 -1.92
C ILE A 23 5.80 2.57 -2.11
N THR A 24 4.97 1.58 -1.81
CA THR A 24 3.52 1.67 -2.01
C THR A 24 2.88 2.71 -1.08
N ASN A 25 3.29 2.75 0.20
CA ASN A 25 2.84 3.77 1.15
C ASN A 25 3.23 5.18 0.71
N PHE A 26 4.46 5.36 0.25
CA PHE A 26 4.91 6.66 -0.22
C PHE A 26 4.03 7.17 -1.37
N GLY A 27 3.64 6.29 -2.30
CA GLY A 27 2.70 6.61 -3.37
C GLY A 27 1.30 6.96 -2.84
N ALA A 28 0.76 6.14 -1.93
CA ALA A 28 -0.56 6.36 -1.33
C ALA A 28 -0.63 7.67 -0.56
N PHE A 29 0.34 7.93 0.33
CA PHE A 29 0.40 9.19 1.08
C PHE A 29 0.68 10.39 0.17
N GLY A 30 1.49 10.23 -0.88
CA GLY A 30 1.69 11.24 -1.90
C GLY A 30 0.36 11.65 -2.56
N MET A 31 -0.49 10.67 -2.91
CA MET A 31 -1.83 10.93 -3.44
C MET A 31 -2.74 11.62 -2.44
N LEU A 32 -2.73 11.21 -1.18
CA LEU A 32 -3.50 11.86 -0.12
C LEU A 32 -3.02 13.30 0.12
N TRP A 33 -1.72 13.54 0.07
CA TRP A 33 -1.15 14.88 0.17
C TRP A 33 -1.55 15.78 -0.98
N LEU A 34 -1.59 15.27 -2.21
CA LEU A 34 -2.05 16.00 -3.39
C LEU A 34 -3.53 16.37 -3.33
N ASN A 35 -4.30 15.60 -2.58
CA ASN A 35 -5.71 15.84 -2.34
C ASN A 35 -5.98 16.92 -1.28
N ARG A 36 -4.96 17.44 -0.65
CA ARG A 36 -5.07 18.49 0.35
C ARG A 36 -5.49 19.81 -0.31
N GLY A 37 -6.76 20.19 -0.20
CA GLY A 37 -7.28 21.48 -0.69
C GLY A 37 -6.57 22.69 -0.06
N LYS A 38 -6.61 23.84 -0.72
CA LYS A 38 -5.97 25.08 -0.25
C LYS A 38 -6.62 25.68 1.01
N GLU A 39 -7.87 25.35 1.30
CA GLU A 39 -8.61 25.94 2.40
C GLU A 39 -8.84 24.96 3.55
N PHE A 40 -7.98 25.06 4.56
CA PHE A 40 -8.26 24.56 5.91
C PHE A 40 -9.06 25.60 6.68
N LYS A 41 -10.27 25.95 6.23
CA LYS A 41 -11.08 26.95 6.95
C LYS A 41 -12.05 26.37 7.97
N ASP A 42 -12.36 25.08 7.87
CA ASP A 42 -13.27 24.43 8.81
C ASP A 42 -12.59 23.26 9.52
N TYR A 43 -12.96 23.07 10.79
CA TYR A 43 -12.48 22.05 11.73
C TYR A 43 -12.76 20.60 11.30
N GLU A 44 -13.26 20.37 10.10
CA GLU A 44 -13.45 19.02 9.55
C GLU A 44 -12.16 18.46 8.99
N SER A 45 -11.82 17.24 9.45
CA SER A 45 -10.65 16.52 8.96
C SER A 45 -10.69 16.39 7.42
N PRO A 46 -9.63 16.81 6.69
CA PRO A 46 -9.56 16.65 5.24
C PRO A 46 -9.56 15.20 4.76
N TYR A 47 -9.46 14.26 5.69
CA TYR A 47 -9.37 12.82 5.42
C TYR A 47 -10.67 12.05 5.75
N THR A 48 -11.79 12.74 5.90
CA THR A 48 -13.09 12.07 6.06
C THR A 48 -13.45 11.31 4.77
N PHE A 49 -13.95 10.09 4.89
CA PHE A 49 -14.29 9.24 3.73
C PHE A 49 -15.30 9.90 2.78
N VAL A 50 -16.18 10.75 3.29
CA VAL A 50 -17.14 11.52 2.49
C VAL A 50 -16.46 12.38 1.42
N LYS A 51 -15.27 12.92 1.71
CA LYS A 51 -14.49 13.73 0.74
C LYS A 51 -14.02 12.95 -0.48
N PHE A 52 -14.01 11.64 -0.39
CA PHE A 52 -13.67 10.73 -1.49
C PHE A 52 -14.91 10.19 -2.22
N SER A 53 -16.15 10.49 -1.74
CA SER A 53 -17.39 10.00 -2.34
C SER A 53 -17.50 10.46 -3.79
N GLY A 54 -17.74 9.50 -4.69
CA GLY A 54 -17.91 9.78 -6.11
C GLY A 54 -16.65 10.25 -6.84
N LEU A 55 -15.45 10.10 -6.25
CA LEU A 55 -14.21 10.57 -6.88
C LEU A 55 -14.01 10.01 -8.28
N ALA A 56 -14.46 8.78 -8.54
CA ALA A 56 -14.38 8.17 -9.86
C ALA A 56 -15.24 8.89 -10.91
N GLN A 57 -16.31 9.57 -10.49
CA GLN A 57 -17.15 10.38 -11.39
C GLN A 57 -16.52 11.76 -11.65
N ILE A 58 -15.83 12.34 -10.66
CA ILE A 58 -15.20 13.66 -10.75
C ILE A 58 -13.85 13.56 -11.49
N SER A 59 -13.00 12.63 -11.08
CA SER A 59 -11.66 12.42 -11.64
C SER A 59 -11.31 10.94 -11.67
N PRO A 60 -11.71 10.20 -12.72
CA PRO A 60 -11.51 8.75 -12.80
C PRO A 60 -10.04 8.36 -12.76
N PHE A 61 -9.16 9.16 -13.35
CA PHE A 61 -7.72 8.91 -13.35
C PHE A 61 -7.13 8.99 -11.93
N THR A 62 -7.48 10.02 -11.17
CA THR A 62 -7.04 10.18 -9.77
C THR A 62 -7.57 9.07 -8.88
N ALA A 63 -8.85 8.72 -9.03
CA ALA A 63 -9.47 7.62 -8.31
C ALA A 63 -8.78 6.28 -8.60
N SER A 64 -8.44 6.02 -9.87
CA SER A 64 -7.75 4.79 -10.27
C SER A 64 -6.33 4.68 -9.69
N ILE A 65 -5.56 5.77 -9.68
CA ILE A 65 -4.22 5.78 -9.09
C ILE A 65 -4.30 5.55 -7.57
N LEU A 66 -5.21 6.24 -6.88
CA LEU A 66 -5.37 6.04 -5.44
C LEU A 66 -5.84 4.63 -5.12
N ALA A 67 -6.80 4.10 -5.89
CA ALA A 67 -7.28 2.73 -5.75
C ALA A 67 -6.16 1.71 -5.98
N LEU A 68 -5.29 1.91 -6.97
CA LEU A 68 -4.13 1.04 -7.22
C LEU A 68 -3.24 0.91 -5.99
N PHE A 69 -2.89 2.03 -5.35
CA PHE A 69 -2.08 1.98 -4.13
C PHE A 69 -2.82 1.32 -2.96
N LEU A 70 -4.11 1.59 -2.78
CA LEU A 70 -4.92 0.98 -1.71
C LEU A 70 -5.11 -0.52 -1.93
N PHE A 71 -5.32 -0.98 -3.16
CA PHE A 71 -5.34 -2.40 -3.50
C PHE A 71 -3.98 -3.06 -3.26
N ALA A 72 -2.89 -2.41 -3.64
CA ALA A 72 -1.55 -2.93 -3.37
C ALA A 72 -1.29 -3.05 -1.87
N LEU A 73 -1.66 -2.04 -1.05
CA LEU A 73 -1.52 -2.05 0.41
C LEU A 73 -2.40 -3.09 1.09
N SER A 74 -3.59 -3.39 0.55
CA SER A 74 -4.44 -4.47 1.07
C SER A 74 -3.73 -5.83 1.01
N GLY A 75 -2.77 -5.97 0.10
CA GLY A 75 -2.02 -7.21 -0.11
C GLY A 75 -2.86 -8.26 -0.83
N LEU A 76 -3.68 -7.83 -1.78
CA LEU A 76 -4.42 -8.70 -2.70
C LEU A 76 -3.58 -8.97 -3.96
N PRO A 77 -3.70 -10.16 -4.57
CA PRO A 77 -3.10 -10.39 -5.88
C PRO A 77 -3.75 -9.42 -6.90
N PRO A 78 -3.03 -8.92 -7.88
CA PRO A 78 -1.72 -9.36 -8.38
C PRO A 78 -0.50 -8.59 -7.81
N PHE A 79 -0.67 -7.77 -6.80
CA PHE A 79 0.38 -6.86 -6.32
C PHE A 79 1.49 -7.57 -5.52
N ALA A 80 2.71 -7.01 -5.59
CA ALA A 80 3.90 -7.57 -4.97
C ALA A 80 3.81 -7.73 -3.45
N LEU A 81 3.08 -6.85 -2.75
CA LEU A 81 2.86 -6.94 -1.30
C LEU A 81 2.14 -8.22 -0.88
N PHE A 82 1.29 -8.79 -1.73
CA PHE A 82 0.71 -10.10 -1.49
C PHE A 82 1.80 -11.17 -1.32
N TRP A 83 2.75 -11.22 -2.24
CA TRP A 83 3.87 -12.17 -2.19
C TRP A 83 4.77 -11.94 -0.97
N GLY A 84 5.07 -10.68 -0.63
CA GLY A 84 5.82 -10.37 0.58
C GLY A 84 5.14 -10.89 1.86
N LYS A 85 3.81 -10.75 1.98
CA LYS A 85 3.03 -11.33 3.09
C LYS A 85 3.06 -12.87 3.05
N MET A 86 2.92 -13.46 1.87
CA MET A 86 2.94 -14.92 1.70
C MET A 86 4.29 -15.53 2.10
N TYR A 87 5.40 -14.90 1.75
CA TYR A 87 6.73 -15.34 2.18
C TYR A 87 6.89 -15.29 3.70
N LEU A 88 6.39 -14.24 4.36
CA LEU A 88 6.42 -14.12 5.82
C LEU A 88 5.55 -15.18 6.50
N ILE A 89 4.34 -15.43 6.02
CA ILE A 89 3.43 -16.43 6.55
C ILE A 89 4.00 -17.82 6.34
N SER A 90 4.51 -18.11 5.15
CA SER A 90 5.16 -19.40 4.82
C SER A 90 6.36 -19.67 5.76
N SER A 91 7.18 -18.65 6.01
CA SER A 91 8.31 -18.77 6.94
C SER A 91 7.84 -19.10 8.37
N ALA A 92 6.74 -18.50 8.85
CA ALA A 92 6.16 -18.80 10.15
C ALA A 92 5.66 -20.26 10.24
N VAL A 93 4.97 -20.72 9.20
CA VAL A 93 4.48 -22.12 9.14
C VAL A 93 5.65 -23.11 9.10
N ASN A 94 6.64 -22.90 8.24
CA ASN A 94 7.81 -23.77 8.09
C ASN A 94 8.65 -23.86 9.39
N SER A 95 8.62 -22.81 10.21
CA SER A 95 9.30 -22.77 11.52
C SER A 95 8.46 -23.27 12.68
N GLY A 96 7.28 -23.85 12.42
CA GLY A 96 6.37 -24.39 13.44
C GLY A 96 5.55 -23.33 14.21
N HIS A 97 5.64 -22.03 13.84
CA HIS A 97 4.92 -20.94 14.49
C HIS A 97 3.51 -20.74 13.92
N ILE A 98 2.68 -21.79 13.94
CA ILE A 98 1.36 -21.81 13.30
C ILE A 98 0.42 -20.75 13.89
N ALA A 99 0.42 -20.56 15.22
CA ALA A 99 -0.40 -19.54 15.87
C ALA A 99 -0.06 -18.14 15.35
N LEU A 100 1.23 -17.85 15.16
CA LEU A 100 1.71 -16.59 14.62
C LEU A 100 1.23 -16.41 13.16
N ALA A 101 1.31 -17.46 12.34
CA ALA A 101 0.81 -17.43 10.96
C ALA A 101 -0.69 -17.11 10.90
N ILE A 102 -1.49 -17.71 11.76
CA ILE A 102 -2.94 -17.43 11.85
C ILE A 102 -3.19 -15.96 12.21
N ILE A 103 -2.47 -15.42 13.20
CA ILE A 103 -2.61 -14.00 13.58
C ILE A 103 -2.23 -13.08 12.41
N MET A 104 -1.19 -13.41 11.64
CA MET A 104 -0.78 -12.64 10.47
C MET A 104 -1.85 -12.64 9.37
N VAL A 105 -2.49 -13.78 9.13
CA VAL A 105 -3.60 -13.89 8.16
C VAL A 105 -4.79 -13.05 8.61
N LEU A 106 -5.22 -13.18 9.87
CA LEU A 106 -6.33 -12.38 10.43
C LEU A 106 -6.06 -10.89 10.34
N ASN A 107 -4.86 -10.44 10.71
CA ASN A 107 -4.47 -9.04 10.56
C ASN A 107 -4.49 -8.58 9.10
N SER A 108 -4.13 -9.45 8.15
CA SER A 108 -4.18 -9.11 6.73
C SER A 108 -5.60 -8.93 6.22
N VAL A 109 -6.57 -9.72 6.72
CA VAL A 109 -7.99 -9.57 6.40
C VAL A 109 -8.54 -8.25 6.95
N ILE A 110 -8.21 -7.92 8.19
CA ILE A 110 -8.60 -6.64 8.82
C ILE A 110 -8.03 -5.46 8.02
N ALA A 111 -6.73 -5.53 7.67
CA ALA A 111 -6.08 -4.50 6.88
C ALA A 111 -6.74 -4.33 5.50
N ALA A 112 -7.09 -5.44 4.81
CA ALA A 112 -7.78 -5.39 3.53
C ALA A 112 -9.12 -4.64 3.65
N TYR A 113 -9.91 -4.88 4.69
CA TYR A 113 -11.16 -4.15 4.93
C TYR A 113 -10.93 -2.63 5.01
N TYR A 114 -9.91 -2.20 5.77
CA TYR A 114 -9.60 -0.76 5.91
C TYR A 114 -9.16 -0.12 4.59
N TYR A 115 -8.39 -0.80 3.78
CA TYR A 115 -7.93 -0.28 2.48
C TYR A 115 -9.01 -0.33 1.40
N LEU A 116 -9.90 -1.32 1.42
CA LEU A 116 -11.00 -1.44 0.45
C LEU A 116 -12.13 -0.47 0.72
N ARG A 117 -12.33 -0.05 1.96
CA ARG A 117 -13.39 0.89 2.34
C ARG A 117 -13.31 2.23 1.61
N PRO A 118 -12.18 2.96 1.55
CA PRO A 118 -12.07 4.18 0.74
C PRO A 118 -12.36 3.93 -0.74
N ILE A 119 -11.94 2.80 -1.29
CA ILE A 119 -12.21 2.43 -2.69
C ILE A 119 -13.72 2.34 -2.94
N SER A 120 -14.47 1.74 -2.01
CA SER A 120 -15.93 1.68 -2.14
C SER A 120 -16.58 3.06 -2.14
N TYR A 121 -16.07 4.01 -1.36
CA TYR A 121 -16.56 5.40 -1.39
C TYR A 121 -16.26 6.07 -2.73
N MET A 122 -15.06 5.88 -3.27
CA MET A 122 -14.64 6.49 -4.54
C MET A 122 -15.46 6.00 -5.75
N PHE A 123 -15.78 4.71 -5.80
CA PHE A 123 -16.35 4.08 -7.00
C PHE A 123 -17.83 3.72 -6.90
N LEU A 124 -18.34 3.43 -5.70
CA LEU A 124 -19.69 2.90 -5.51
C LEU A 124 -20.67 3.92 -4.94
N ARG A 125 -20.21 5.09 -4.51
CA ARG A 125 -21.08 6.15 -4.01
C ARG A 125 -21.15 7.31 -4.99
N ASP A 126 -22.28 7.98 -4.96
CA ASP A 126 -22.47 9.26 -5.67
C ASP A 126 -21.70 10.38 -4.96
N VAL A 127 -21.51 11.49 -5.69
CA VAL A 127 -20.87 12.69 -5.16
C VAL A 127 -21.75 13.30 -4.06
N GLU A 128 -21.32 13.18 -2.82
CA GLU A 128 -22.02 13.74 -1.65
C GLU A 128 -21.67 15.22 -1.44
N GLN A 129 -22.54 15.96 -0.73
CA GLN A 129 -22.23 17.33 -0.29
C GLN A 129 -21.00 17.29 0.61
N GLY A 130 -19.96 18.06 0.25
CA GLY A 130 -18.65 18.03 0.92
C GLY A 130 -17.61 17.13 0.27
N ALA A 131 -17.94 16.45 -0.85
CA ALA A 131 -16.93 15.77 -1.67
C ALA A 131 -15.93 16.79 -2.24
N ASN A 132 -14.65 16.41 -2.27
CA ASN A 132 -13.61 17.28 -2.82
C ASN A 132 -13.65 17.23 -4.36
N THR A 133 -14.00 18.34 -4.99
CA THR A 133 -14.03 18.47 -6.45
C THR A 133 -12.70 18.95 -7.06
N GLU A 134 -11.75 19.38 -6.21
CA GLU A 134 -10.49 19.99 -6.64
C GLU A 134 -9.29 19.05 -6.57
N PHE A 135 -9.51 17.76 -6.77
CA PHE A 135 -8.44 16.76 -6.76
C PHE A 135 -7.35 17.09 -7.79
N MET A 136 -6.11 17.15 -7.33
CA MET A 136 -4.89 17.38 -8.13
C MET A 136 -4.81 18.74 -8.87
N GLN A 137 -5.76 19.65 -8.75
CA GLN A 137 -5.68 20.96 -9.42
C GLN A 137 -4.46 21.77 -8.98
N ASN A 138 -4.06 21.62 -7.72
CA ASN A 138 -2.94 22.34 -7.11
C ASN A 138 -1.63 21.51 -7.05
N ALA A 139 -1.60 20.36 -7.71
CA ALA A 139 -0.42 19.50 -7.69
C ALA A 139 0.72 20.10 -8.52
N THR A 140 1.86 20.34 -7.87
CA THR A 140 3.08 20.76 -8.57
C THR A 140 3.61 19.65 -9.46
N THR A 141 4.29 20.03 -10.54
CA THR A 141 4.89 19.07 -11.48
C THR A 141 5.82 18.06 -10.78
N PRO A 142 6.71 18.46 -9.84
CA PRO A 142 7.56 17.49 -9.13
C PRO A 142 6.75 16.45 -8.34
N THR A 143 5.67 16.87 -7.67
CA THR A 143 4.86 15.94 -6.89
C THR A 143 4.13 14.93 -7.77
N LYS A 144 3.62 15.36 -8.93
CA LYS A 144 3.02 14.45 -9.93
C LYS A 144 4.04 13.42 -10.45
N SER A 145 5.28 13.86 -10.69
CA SER A 145 6.36 12.97 -11.15
C SER A 145 6.72 11.93 -10.09
N ILE A 146 6.80 12.32 -8.82
CA ILE A 146 7.07 11.41 -7.69
C ILE A 146 5.97 10.35 -7.58
N VAL A 147 4.71 10.76 -7.63
CA VAL A 147 3.58 9.81 -7.59
C VAL A 147 3.60 8.89 -8.81
N GLY A 148 3.84 9.42 -10.01
CA GLY A 148 3.98 8.63 -11.22
C GLY A 148 5.09 7.58 -11.13
N PHE A 149 6.24 7.95 -10.56
CA PHE A 149 7.34 7.03 -10.31
C PHE A 149 6.96 5.94 -9.29
N ALA A 150 6.24 6.31 -8.22
CA ALA A 150 5.74 5.33 -7.25
C ALA A 150 4.72 4.36 -7.87
N VAL A 151 3.84 4.82 -8.76
CA VAL A 151 2.93 3.96 -9.54
C VAL A 151 3.73 2.96 -10.37
N TYR A 152 4.71 3.46 -11.14
CA TYR A 152 5.58 2.61 -11.96
C TYR A 152 6.28 1.54 -11.12
N LEU A 153 6.90 1.93 -10.00
CA LEU A 153 7.56 0.99 -9.09
C LEU A 153 6.58 -0.02 -8.49
N THR A 154 5.37 0.40 -8.10
CA THR A 154 4.36 -0.51 -7.53
C THR A 154 3.90 -1.57 -8.53
N ILE A 155 3.75 -1.19 -9.81
CA ILE A 155 3.35 -2.13 -10.86
C ILE A 155 4.49 -3.08 -11.21
N ILE A 156 5.71 -2.56 -11.43
CA ILE A 156 6.85 -3.38 -11.84
C ILE A 156 7.40 -4.27 -10.70
N ALA A 157 7.10 -3.91 -9.44
CA ALA A 157 7.59 -4.63 -8.27
C ALA A 157 7.24 -6.13 -8.29
N VAL A 158 6.14 -6.53 -8.94
CA VAL A 158 5.77 -7.95 -9.09
C VAL A 158 6.83 -8.70 -9.90
N LEU A 159 7.37 -8.09 -10.96
CA LEU A 159 8.40 -8.68 -11.81
C LEU A 159 9.78 -8.66 -11.14
N LEU A 160 9.96 -7.79 -10.15
CA LEU A 160 11.23 -7.62 -9.43
C LEU A 160 11.34 -8.44 -8.15
N ILE A 161 10.34 -9.25 -7.79
CA ILE A 161 10.33 -10.04 -6.54
C ILE A 161 11.58 -10.94 -6.46
N ASP A 162 11.83 -11.76 -7.48
CA ASP A 162 12.96 -12.69 -7.47
C ASP A 162 14.33 -11.99 -7.48
N PRO A 163 14.58 -10.98 -8.34
CA PRO A 163 15.80 -10.17 -8.25
C PRO A 163 16.00 -9.52 -6.88
N LEU A 164 14.94 -8.95 -6.29
CA LEU A 164 15.01 -8.33 -4.96
C LEU A 164 15.31 -9.35 -3.87
N LEU A 165 14.68 -10.53 -3.89
CA LEU A 165 14.97 -11.61 -2.95
C LEU A 165 16.43 -12.05 -3.04
N ASN A 166 16.98 -12.19 -4.24
CA ASN A 166 18.39 -12.57 -4.44
C ASN A 166 19.36 -11.53 -3.87
N ILE A 167 19.09 -10.25 -4.11
CA ILE A 167 19.89 -9.15 -3.55
C ILE A 167 19.80 -9.17 -2.02
N ILE A 168 18.59 -9.24 -1.47
CA ILE A 168 18.34 -9.25 -0.02
C ILE A 168 19.04 -10.46 0.63
N SER A 169 18.91 -11.66 0.05
CA SER A 169 19.53 -12.87 0.60
C SER A 169 21.06 -12.77 0.64
N THR A 170 21.66 -12.17 -0.38
CA THR A 170 23.10 -11.93 -0.43
C THR A 170 23.55 -10.92 0.63
N LEU A 171 22.78 -9.84 0.81
CA LEU A 171 23.08 -8.82 1.82
C LEU A 171 22.93 -9.36 3.25
N VAL A 172 21.87 -10.13 3.50
CA VAL A 172 21.60 -10.73 4.81
C VAL A 172 22.65 -11.78 5.16
N SER A 173 23.04 -12.65 4.21
CA SER A 173 24.10 -13.64 4.44
C SER A 173 25.46 -13.02 4.74
N ASN A 174 25.77 -11.88 4.12
CA ASN A 174 27.04 -11.17 4.34
C ASN A 174 27.05 -10.35 5.63
N SER A 175 25.88 -10.03 6.20
CA SER A 175 25.74 -9.23 7.44
C SER A 175 25.82 -10.08 8.72
N GLY A 176 25.86 -11.41 8.60
CA GLY A 176 25.96 -12.32 9.75
C GLY A 176 24.66 -12.49 10.54
N PHE A 177 23.51 -12.14 9.93
CA PHE A 177 22.17 -12.39 10.51
C PHE A 177 21.63 -13.77 10.11
#